data_4bf76579de80ccae69908a92d973f62d
#
_entry.id   4bf76579de80ccae69908a92d973f62d
#
_cell.length_a   1.000
_cell.length_b   1.000
_cell.length_c   1.000
_cell.angle_alpha   90.00
_cell.angle_beta   90.00
_cell.angle_gamma   90.00
#
_symmetry.space_group_name_H-M   'P 1'
#
loop_
_entity.id
_entity.type
_entity.pdbx_description
1 polymer ?
#
loop_
_entity_poly.entity_id
_entity_poly.type
_entity_poly.pdbx_seq_one_letter_code
_entity_poly.pdbx_strand_id
1 'polypeptide(L)'
;MRKIANGETVEGLMEKLYRDIPFPEPALSAPDLTHISNGHGLRKAAKKFGNCMDQFLIKALDGRLQFYIWRPEKAPEVVFSIRRDAPFGWHLKEHKLARNEPLPNELDERFMACLDDWGVRTNGSMAAMVESFLPNDAIDFFEELFLE
;
A
#
# COMPACT_ATOMS: atom_id res chain seq x y z
N MET A 1 -28.28 10.84 -5.34
CA MET A 1 -27.91 9.41 -5.38
C MET A 1 -29.16 8.56 -5.64
N ARG A 2 -29.09 7.71 -6.62
CA ARG A 2 -30.25 6.93 -7.05
C ARG A 2 -30.33 5.61 -6.25
N LYS A 3 -31.46 5.37 -5.59
CA LYS A 3 -31.70 4.13 -4.86
C LYS A 3 -32.24 3.05 -5.79
N ILE A 4 -31.83 1.81 -5.54
CA ILE A 4 -32.36 0.60 -6.20
C ILE A 4 -33.17 -0.21 -5.18
N ALA A 5 -33.69 -1.35 -5.60
CA ALA A 5 -34.43 -2.25 -4.70
C ALA A 5 -33.64 -2.55 -3.42
N ASN A 6 -34.34 -2.73 -2.29
CA ASN A 6 -33.75 -2.98 -0.97
C ASN A 6 -33.00 -1.80 -0.33
N GLY A 7 -33.25 -0.57 -0.79
CA GLY A 7 -32.66 0.62 -0.20
C GLY A 7 -31.19 0.84 -0.49
N GLU A 8 -30.58 0.04 -1.37
CA GLU A 8 -29.21 0.23 -1.77
C GLU A 8 -29.05 1.32 -2.82
N THR A 9 -27.89 1.95 -2.86
CA THR A 9 -27.50 2.90 -3.90
C THR A 9 -26.79 2.16 -5.04
N VAL A 10 -26.75 2.80 -6.22
CA VAL A 10 -25.99 2.26 -7.36
C VAL A 10 -24.51 2.15 -7.00
N GLU A 11 -23.93 3.15 -6.32
CA GLU A 11 -22.54 3.15 -5.87
C GLU A 11 -22.27 2.03 -4.88
N GLY A 12 -23.18 1.79 -3.93
CA GLY A 12 -23.06 0.70 -2.96
C GLY A 12 -23.07 -0.67 -3.62
N LEU A 13 -23.92 -0.85 -4.65
CA LEU A 13 -23.94 -2.10 -5.42
C LEU A 13 -22.65 -2.29 -6.23
N MET A 14 -22.15 -1.24 -6.85
CA MET A 14 -20.91 -1.28 -7.62
C MET A 14 -19.71 -1.63 -6.72
N GLU A 15 -19.65 -1.04 -5.52
CA GLU A 15 -18.60 -1.39 -4.55
C GLU A 15 -18.62 -2.87 -4.17
N LYS A 16 -19.81 -3.44 -3.94
CA LYS A 16 -19.95 -4.87 -3.66
C LYS A 16 -19.44 -5.73 -4.80
N LEU A 17 -19.75 -5.36 -6.04
CA LEU A 17 -19.27 -6.07 -7.22
C LEU A 17 -17.76 -5.97 -7.36
N TYR A 18 -17.19 -4.79 -7.15
CA TYR A 18 -15.75 -4.57 -7.25
C TYR A 18 -14.96 -5.32 -6.18
N ARG A 19 -15.51 -5.54 -5.00
CA ARG A 19 -14.85 -6.30 -3.94
C ARG A 19 -14.61 -7.76 -4.30
N ASP A 20 -15.42 -8.33 -5.19
CA ASP A 20 -15.26 -9.71 -5.64
C ASP A 20 -14.14 -9.86 -6.68
N ILE A 21 -13.72 -8.78 -7.33
CA ILE A 21 -12.72 -8.82 -8.38
C ILE A 21 -11.33 -9.01 -7.76
N PRO A 22 -10.56 -10.03 -8.18
CA PRO A 22 -9.19 -10.19 -7.68
C PRO A 22 -8.31 -8.99 -8.05
N PHE A 23 -7.45 -8.58 -7.11
CA PHE A 23 -6.42 -7.60 -7.43
C PHE A 23 -5.34 -8.23 -8.33
N PRO A 24 -4.56 -7.40 -9.05
CA PRO A 24 -3.43 -7.91 -9.81
C PRO A 24 -2.46 -8.75 -8.96
N GLU A 25 -1.70 -9.62 -9.61
CA GLU A 25 -0.71 -10.48 -8.97
C GLU A 25 0.21 -9.68 -8.04
N PRO A 26 0.54 -10.22 -6.86
CA PRO A 26 1.40 -9.53 -5.92
C PRO A 26 2.83 -9.39 -6.45
N ALA A 27 3.42 -8.22 -6.23
CA ALA A 27 4.82 -7.96 -6.55
C ALA A 27 5.77 -8.62 -5.54
N LEU A 28 5.29 -8.85 -4.30
CA LEU A 28 6.08 -9.39 -3.20
C LEU A 28 5.56 -10.75 -2.76
N SER A 29 6.48 -11.64 -2.40
CA SER A 29 6.14 -12.94 -1.84
C SER A 29 7.17 -13.33 -0.78
N ALA A 30 6.70 -13.67 0.41
CA ALA A 30 7.54 -14.14 1.52
C ALA A 30 6.68 -14.96 2.49
N PRO A 31 7.28 -15.88 3.29
CA PRO A 31 6.51 -16.73 4.21
C PRO A 31 5.72 -15.97 5.29
N ASP A 32 6.24 -14.83 5.74
CA ASP A 32 5.65 -13.99 6.77
C ASP A 32 4.82 -12.83 6.21
N LEU A 33 4.58 -12.84 4.89
CA LEU A 33 3.89 -11.77 4.18
C LEU A 33 2.60 -12.30 3.57
N THR A 34 1.50 -11.60 3.79
CA THR A 34 0.21 -11.90 3.19
C THR A 34 -0.22 -10.75 2.29
N HIS A 35 -0.46 -11.04 1.00
CA HIS A 35 -1.05 -10.10 0.06
C HIS A 35 -2.55 -10.01 0.29
N ILE A 36 -3.08 -8.79 0.38
CA ILE A 36 -4.53 -8.56 0.41
C ILE A 36 -5.00 -8.60 -1.04
N SER A 37 -5.74 -9.65 -1.41
CA SER A 37 -5.95 -10.05 -2.80
C SER A 37 -7.27 -9.60 -3.43
N ASN A 38 -8.18 -9.02 -2.65
CA ASN A 38 -9.45 -8.50 -3.15
C ASN A 38 -10.05 -7.46 -2.19
N GLY A 39 -11.14 -6.84 -2.62
CA GLY A 39 -11.81 -5.81 -1.83
C GLY A 39 -12.40 -6.29 -0.51
N HIS A 40 -12.82 -7.55 -0.43
CA HIS A 40 -13.30 -8.13 0.83
C HIS A 40 -12.17 -8.23 1.85
N GLY A 41 -11.00 -8.67 1.42
CA GLY A 41 -9.80 -8.71 2.25
C GLY A 41 -9.36 -7.32 2.68
N LEU A 42 -9.45 -6.34 1.79
CA LEU A 42 -9.10 -4.96 2.08
C LEU A 42 -10.03 -4.37 3.16
N ARG A 43 -11.33 -4.60 3.04
CA ARG A 43 -12.32 -4.15 4.04
C ARG A 43 -12.12 -4.83 5.39
N LYS A 44 -11.86 -6.14 5.38
CA LYS A 44 -11.59 -6.90 6.60
C LYS A 44 -10.33 -6.38 7.31
N ALA A 45 -9.28 -6.12 6.55
CA ALA A 45 -8.04 -5.55 7.07
C ALA A 45 -8.25 -4.14 7.62
N ALA A 46 -9.01 -3.30 6.92
CA ALA A 46 -9.34 -1.94 7.39
C ALA A 46 -10.04 -1.97 8.75
N LYS A 47 -10.98 -2.89 8.94
CA LYS A 47 -11.65 -3.09 10.24
C LYS A 47 -10.69 -3.59 11.30
N LYS A 48 -9.88 -4.59 10.97
CA LYS A 48 -8.92 -5.19 11.91
C LYS A 48 -7.88 -4.18 12.40
N PHE A 49 -7.35 -3.37 11.50
CA PHE A 49 -6.32 -2.38 11.82
C PHE A 49 -6.88 -1.01 12.20
N GLY A 50 -8.20 -0.82 12.09
CA GLY A 50 -8.85 0.44 12.48
C GLY A 50 -8.39 1.63 11.63
N ASN A 51 -8.34 1.46 10.32
CA ASN A 51 -7.94 2.50 9.38
C ASN A 51 -8.89 2.55 8.17
N CYS A 52 -8.59 3.40 7.22
CA CYS A 52 -9.44 3.66 6.06
C CYS A 52 -8.85 3.14 4.73
N MET A 53 -8.02 2.08 4.78
CA MET A 53 -7.40 1.55 3.56
C MET A 53 -8.41 1.06 2.50
N ASP A 54 -9.63 0.71 2.90
CA ASP A 54 -10.69 0.28 1.98
C ASP A 54 -11.17 1.39 1.03
N GLN A 55 -10.84 2.66 1.32
CA GLN A 55 -11.08 3.78 0.40
C GLN A 55 -10.24 3.71 -0.87
N PHE A 56 -9.19 2.90 -0.88
CA PHE A 56 -8.26 2.78 -2.01
C PHE A 56 -8.55 1.59 -2.93
N LEU A 57 -9.78 1.08 -2.89
CA LEU A 57 -10.20 -0.10 -3.67
C LEU A 57 -9.88 0.02 -5.17
N ILE A 58 -10.21 1.15 -5.77
CA ILE A 58 -9.99 1.36 -7.21
C ILE A 58 -8.51 1.35 -7.56
N LYS A 59 -7.67 1.99 -6.75
CA LYS A 59 -6.22 2.00 -6.97
C LYS A 59 -5.60 0.60 -6.82
N ALA A 60 -6.16 -0.22 -5.93
CA ALA A 60 -5.74 -1.60 -5.79
C ALA A 60 -6.17 -2.45 -7.00
N LEU A 61 -7.38 -2.23 -7.52
CA LEU A 61 -7.90 -2.93 -8.69
C LEU A 61 -7.10 -2.62 -9.95
N ASP A 62 -6.67 -1.38 -10.15
CA ASP A 62 -5.92 -0.99 -11.34
C ASP A 62 -4.40 -1.23 -11.23
N GLY A 63 -3.95 -1.77 -10.10
CA GLY A 63 -2.55 -2.14 -9.90
C GLY A 63 -1.61 -1.01 -9.46
N ARG A 64 -2.14 0.19 -9.18
CA ARG A 64 -1.32 1.31 -8.69
C ARG A 64 -0.86 1.15 -7.25
N LEU A 65 -1.67 0.46 -6.43
CA LEU A 65 -1.37 0.18 -5.03
C LEU A 65 -1.50 -1.31 -4.76
N GLN A 66 -0.65 -1.83 -3.89
CA GLN A 66 -0.80 -3.16 -3.32
C GLN A 66 -0.73 -3.06 -1.80
N PHE A 67 -1.52 -3.89 -1.12
CA PHE A 67 -1.62 -3.92 0.34
C PHE A 67 -1.19 -5.26 0.86
N TYR A 68 -0.41 -5.24 1.94
CA TYR A 68 0.15 -6.43 2.57
C TYR A 68 0.02 -6.36 4.08
N ILE A 69 -0.01 -7.53 4.70
CA ILE A 69 0.15 -7.69 6.15
C ILE A 69 1.45 -8.46 6.38
N TRP A 70 2.37 -7.85 7.11
CA TRP A 70 3.60 -8.49 7.53
C TRP A 70 3.45 -9.01 8.96
N ARG A 71 3.78 -10.29 9.15
CA ARG A 71 3.69 -10.95 10.44
C ARG A 71 5.08 -11.31 10.95
N PRO A 72 5.80 -10.35 11.56
CA PRO A 72 7.12 -10.63 12.10
C PRO A 72 7.02 -11.54 13.33
N GLU A 73 8.05 -12.33 13.56
CA GLU A 73 8.13 -13.19 14.73
C GLU A 73 8.24 -12.34 16.00
N LYS A 74 7.41 -12.66 17.02
CA LYS A 74 7.41 -12.01 18.34
C LYS A 74 7.18 -10.50 18.30
N ALA A 75 6.39 -10.04 17.35
CA ALA A 75 6.07 -8.62 17.21
C ALA A 75 4.66 -8.47 16.62
N PRO A 76 4.01 -7.29 16.78
CA PRO A 76 2.69 -7.08 16.21
C PRO A 76 2.71 -7.07 14.69
N GLU A 77 1.57 -7.40 14.10
CA GLU A 77 1.38 -7.34 12.66
C GLU A 77 1.48 -5.90 12.15
N VAL A 78 2.10 -5.75 11.00
CA VAL A 78 2.24 -4.46 10.31
C VAL A 78 1.45 -4.51 9.01
N VAL A 79 0.56 -3.55 8.81
CA VAL A 79 -0.10 -3.36 7.53
C VAL A 79 0.63 -2.28 6.75
N PHE A 80 0.92 -2.55 5.49
CA PHE A 80 1.61 -1.58 4.66
C PHE A 80 1.10 -1.60 3.22
N SER A 81 1.33 -0.51 2.52
CA SER A 81 1.03 -0.40 1.11
C SER A 81 2.25 0.05 0.34
N ILE A 82 2.34 -0.46 -0.89
CA ILE A 82 3.37 -0.07 -1.84
C ILE A 82 2.71 0.53 -3.08
N ARG A 83 3.35 1.52 -3.66
CA ARG A 83 2.89 2.22 -4.85
C ARG A 83 3.82 1.94 -6.01
N ARG A 84 3.22 1.75 -7.19
CA ARG A 84 3.99 1.58 -8.42
C ARG A 84 4.34 2.94 -9.01
N ASP A 85 5.63 3.20 -9.12
CA ASP A 85 6.17 4.43 -9.69
C ASP A 85 7.14 4.09 -10.83
N ALA A 86 6.63 4.07 -12.05
CA ALA A 86 7.49 3.90 -13.22
C ALA A 86 8.38 5.16 -13.39
N PRO A 87 9.68 5.00 -13.73
CA PRO A 87 10.39 3.74 -14.02
C PRO A 87 11.04 3.08 -12.80
N PHE A 88 10.82 3.59 -11.59
CA PHE A 88 11.56 3.20 -10.39
C PHE A 88 11.02 1.96 -9.67
N GLY A 89 9.94 1.36 -10.18
CA GLY A 89 9.34 0.16 -9.62
C GLY A 89 8.41 0.47 -8.44
N TRP A 90 8.52 -0.31 -7.37
CA TRP A 90 7.64 -0.19 -6.21
C TRP A 90 8.31 0.56 -5.08
N HIS A 91 7.57 1.47 -4.43
CA HIS A 91 8.05 2.12 -3.23
C HIS A 91 7.00 2.11 -2.13
N LEU A 92 7.46 2.19 -0.88
CA LEU A 92 6.61 2.21 0.30
C LEU A 92 5.78 3.48 0.33
N LYS A 93 4.45 3.33 0.45
CA LYS A 93 3.55 4.46 0.62
C LYS A 93 3.23 4.69 2.10
N GLU A 94 2.77 3.65 2.78
CA GLU A 94 2.40 3.73 4.20
C GLU A 94 2.71 2.42 4.91
N HIS A 95 3.02 2.52 6.21
CA HIS A 95 3.17 1.36 7.07
C HIS A 95 2.77 1.74 8.51
N LYS A 96 1.92 0.95 9.11
CA LYS A 96 1.32 1.23 10.43
C LYS A 96 1.04 -0.07 11.18
N LEU A 97 0.97 0.05 12.50
CA LEU A 97 0.33 -0.92 13.36
C LEU A 97 -1.18 -0.68 13.40
N ALA A 98 -1.91 -1.51 14.15
CA ALA A 98 -3.34 -1.29 14.39
C ALA A 98 -3.60 0.14 14.92
N ARG A 99 -4.75 0.71 14.57
CA ARG A 99 -5.19 2.04 14.95
C ARG A 99 -4.29 3.17 14.45
N ASN A 100 -3.65 2.95 13.28
CA ASN A 100 -2.73 3.92 12.68
C ASN A 100 -1.53 4.29 13.56
N GLU A 101 -1.17 3.46 14.52
CA GLU A 101 0.00 3.71 15.35
C GLU A 101 1.29 3.50 14.56
N PRO A 102 2.30 4.37 14.77
CA PRO A 102 3.59 4.17 14.12
C PRO A 102 4.32 2.97 14.72
N LEU A 103 5.22 2.36 13.94
CA LEU A 103 6.04 1.26 14.43
C LEU A 103 7.06 1.78 15.46
N PRO A 104 7.32 1.04 16.54
CA PRO A 104 8.48 1.30 17.40
C PRO A 104 9.78 1.22 16.59
N ASN A 105 10.80 1.97 16.99
CA ASN A 105 12.06 2.10 16.23
C ASN A 105 12.68 0.76 15.86
N GLU A 106 12.76 -0.18 16.80
CA GLU A 106 13.34 -1.51 16.56
C GLU A 106 12.56 -2.29 15.51
N LEU A 107 11.24 -2.27 15.58
CA LEU A 107 10.38 -2.93 14.61
C LEU A 107 10.46 -2.23 13.25
N ASP A 108 10.53 -0.91 13.24
CA ASP A 108 10.66 -0.12 12.00
C ASP A 108 11.97 -0.46 11.29
N GLU A 109 13.09 -0.59 12.02
CA GLU A 109 14.37 -1.00 11.45
C GLU A 109 14.29 -2.39 10.82
N ARG A 110 13.65 -3.35 11.51
CA ARG A 110 13.41 -4.69 10.97
C ARG A 110 12.58 -4.65 9.69
N PHE A 111 11.54 -3.84 9.68
CA PHE A 111 10.67 -3.67 8.53
C PHE A 111 11.41 -3.07 7.35
N MET A 112 12.22 -2.03 7.56
CA MET A 112 13.01 -1.40 6.50
C MET A 112 14.02 -2.38 5.89
N ALA A 113 14.63 -3.24 6.71
CA ALA A 113 15.52 -4.28 6.22
C ALA A 113 14.78 -5.30 5.34
N CYS A 114 13.56 -5.68 5.72
CA CYS A 114 12.72 -6.56 4.90
C CYS A 114 12.32 -5.89 3.57
N LEU A 115 11.97 -4.61 3.59
CA LEU A 115 11.65 -3.88 2.36
C LEU A 115 12.82 -3.88 1.38
N ASP A 116 14.03 -3.69 1.88
CA ASP A 116 15.23 -3.75 1.07
C ASP A 116 15.40 -5.13 0.42
N ASP A 117 15.24 -6.20 1.22
CA ASP A 117 15.28 -7.58 0.72
C ASP A 117 14.19 -7.86 -0.32
N TRP A 118 13.01 -7.28 -0.16
CA TRP A 118 11.90 -7.43 -1.10
C TRP A 118 12.01 -6.54 -2.33
N GLY A 119 12.99 -5.66 -2.38
CA GLY A 119 13.18 -4.74 -3.51
C GLY A 119 12.22 -3.56 -3.52
N VAL A 120 11.65 -3.20 -2.36
CA VAL A 120 10.78 -2.04 -2.22
C VAL A 120 11.60 -0.83 -1.79
N ARG A 121 11.41 0.29 -2.47
CA ARG A 121 12.12 1.53 -2.18
C ARG A 121 11.38 2.33 -1.12
N THR A 122 12.13 3.05 -0.31
CA THR A 122 11.58 4.06 0.61
C THR A 122 11.73 5.44 -0.01
N ASN A 123 11.03 6.44 0.53
CA ASN A 123 11.14 7.82 0.04
C ASN A 123 12.60 8.32 0.05
N GLY A 124 13.37 7.97 1.07
CA GLY A 124 14.79 8.32 1.15
C GLY A 124 15.63 7.70 0.05
N SER A 125 15.46 6.42 -0.24
CA SER A 125 16.18 5.74 -1.32
C SER A 125 15.74 6.22 -2.70
N MET A 126 14.47 6.61 -2.85
CA MET A 126 13.95 7.22 -4.08
C MET A 126 14.64 8.56 -4.35
N ALA A 127 14.69 9.43 -3.34
CA ALA A 127 15.36 10.72 -3.45
C ALA A 127 16.84 10.58 -3.80
N ALA A 128 17.55 9.68 -3.13
CA ALA A 128 18.96 9.40 -3.42
C ALA A 128 19.17 8.90 -4.84
N MET A 129 18.26 8.07 -5.35
CA MET A 129 18.32 7.56 -6.72
C MET A 129 18.11 8.68 -7.74
N VAL A 130 17.15 9.55 -7.50
CA VAL A 130 16.88 10.71 -8.37
C VAL A 130 18.11 11.63 -8.40
N GLU A 131 18.71 11.93 -7.26
CA GLU A 131 19.91 12.75 -7.16
C GLU A 131 21.09 12.18 -7.95
N SER A 132 21.22 10.85 -8.01
CA SER A 132 22.31 10.21 -8.74
C SER A 132 22.14 10.24 -10.26
N PHE A 133 20.94 10.46 -10.78
CA PHE A 133 20.66 10.41 -12.21
C PHE A 133 20.33 11.74 -12.85
N LEU A 134 20.05 12.80 -12.08
CA LEU A 134 19.54 14.05 -12.59
C LEU A 134 20.42 15.25 -12.21
N PRO A 135 20.49 16.28 -13.08
CA PRO A 135 21.09 17.57 -12.70
C PRO A 135 20.32 18.21 -11.53
N ASN A 136 21.00 19.03 -10.74
CA ASN A 136 20.41 19.65 -9.54
C ASN A 136 19.14 20.46 -9.83
N ASP A 137 19.05 21.11 -10.97
CA ASP A 137 17.89 21.89 -11.39
C ASP A 137 16.69 21.03 -11.78
N ALA A 138 16.91 19.76 -12.12
CA ALA A 138 15.84 18.82 -12.43
C ALA A 138 15.28 18.12 -11.17
N ILE A 139 16.03 18.10 -10.08
CA ILE A 139 15.63 17.43 -8.83
C ILE A 139 14.36 18.08 -8.25
N ASP A 140 14.28 19.39 -8.19
CA ASP A 140 13.11 20.12 -7.68
C ASP A 140 11.84 19.76 -8.45
N PHE A 141 11.94 19.67 -9.77
CA PHE A 141 10.82 19.26 -10.62
C PHE A 141 10.33 17.84 -10.30
N PHE A 142 11.25 16.90 -10.10
CA PHE A 142 10.91 15.53 -9.76
C PHE A 142 10.33 15.41 -8.35
N GLU A 143 10.81 16.18 -7.39
CA GLU A 143 10.25 16.23 -6.05
C GLU A 143 8.78 16.64 -6.07
N GLU A 144 8.42 17.65 -6.85
CA GLU A 144 7.03 18.06 -7.03
C GLU A 144 6.14 16.95 -7.61
N LEU A 145 6.67 16.10 -8.49
CA LEU A 145 5.94 15.01 -9.12
C LEU A 145 5.74 13.79 -8.19
N PHE A 146 6.73 13.50 -7.35
CA PHE A 146 6.77 12.22 -6.60
C PHE A 146 6.46 12.34 -5.10
N LEU A 147 6.47 13.54 -4.53
CA LEU A 147 6.25 13.76 -3.11
C LEU A 147 4.81 14.15 -2.74
N GLU A 148 3.92 14.19 -3.69
CA GLU A 148 2.49 14.40 -3.43
C GLU A 148 1.81 13.16 -2.86
#